data_a7b5d8662316a3627ccfc0f03f0b05e5
#
_entry.id   a7b5d8662316a3627ccfc0f03f0b05e5
#
_cell.length_a   1.000
_cell.length_b   1.000
_cell.length_c   1.000
_cell.angle_alpha   90.00
_cell.angle_beta   90.00
_cell.angle_gamma   90.00
#
_symmetry.space_group_name_H-M   'P 1'
#
loop_
_entity.id
_entity.type
_entity.pdbx_description
1 polymer ?
#
loop_
_entity_poly.entity_id
_entity_poly.type
_entity_poly.pdbx_seq_one_letter_code
_entity_poly.pdbx_strand_id
1 'polypeptide(L)'
;KAYAYLGSSSWIAYTAREPVYDEEMRTFNWAHILPGYYAPTGTMQAAGNSLSFMKDILCKDLIEAARQEGKSVYQLIDREIENSPVGAKGLIFLPYLLGERSPRWDPDARGAFIGLKMEHERCDLLRAAAEGIAMNLEIIFSVFCGHAQIDAIRLIGGLAKGRVIRQILADVLECEIGKCNYLEEATSIGAAVTAGVGVGALEDFGRVKDFIRLEETALPDIKAQSVYRSYKEVFNAAYYALKPIYRCLAKM
;
A
#
# COMPACT_ATOMS: atom_id res chain seq x y z
N LYS A 1 12.49 0.51 12.61
CA LYS A 1 11.63 1.48 11.89
C LYS A 1 11.04 0.79 10.69
N ALA A 2 9.77 1.08 10.40
CA ALA A 2 9.06 0.52 9.26
C ALA A 2 8.96 1.54 8.11
N TYR A 3 8.91 1.02 6.88
CA TYR A 3 8.65 1.81 5.68
C TYR A 3 7.78 1.02 4.71
N ALA A 4 7.07 1.72 3.84
CA ALA A 4 6.36 1.12 2.73
C ALA A 4 6.69 1.87 1.44
N TYR A 5 6.95 1.11 0.39
CA TYR A 5 7.05 1.62 -0.97
C TYR A 5 5.70 1.46 -1.66
N LEU A 6 5.18 2.54 -2.20
CA LEU A 6 3.90 2.60 -2.88
C LEU A 6 4.10 3.02 -4.36
N GLY A 7 4.51 2.07 -5.17
CA GLY A 7 4.66 2.20 -6.61
C GLY A 7 3.55 1.51 -7.39
N SER A 8 3.83 1.01 -8.58
CA SER A 8 2.94 0.15 -9.37
C SER A 8 2.57 -1.14 -8.62
N SER A 9 3.57 -1.79 -8.04
CA SER A 9 3.46 -2.75 -6.95
C SER A 9 3.72 -2.04 -5.61
N SER A 10 3.61 -2.76 -4.50
CA SER A 10 3.94 -2.23 -3.19
C SER A 10 4.65 -3.26 -2.33
N TRP A 11 5.38 -2.79 -1.33
CA TRP A 11 5.87 -3.62 -0.23
C TRP A 11 5.91 -2.82 1.06
N ILE A 12 5.85 -3.55 2.16
CA ILE A 12 6.06 -3.02 3.49
C ILE A 12 7.14 -3.85 4.17
N ALA A 13 8.05 -3.19 4.87
CA ALA A 13 9.17 -3.82 5.56
C ALA A 13 9.55 -3.05 6.82
N TYR A 14 10.24 -3.73 7.72
CA TYR A 14 10.87 -3.08 8.87
C TYR A 14 12.24 -3.70 9.18
N THR A 15 13.05 -3.02 9.98
CA THR A 15 14.36 -3.52 10.42
C THR A 15 14.21 -4.31 11.72
N ALA A 16 14.62 -5.58 11.71
CA ALA A 16 14.53 -6.51 12.84
C ALA A 16 15.91 -7.10 13.21
N ARG A 17 16.04 -7.55 14.47
CA ARG A 17 17.23 -8.31 14.93
C ARG A 17 17.13 -9.80 14.62
N GLU A 18 15.91 -10.29 14.46
CA GLU A 18 15.62 -11.69 14.17
C GLU A 18 14.67 -11.77 12.96
N PRO A 19 14.72 -12.86 12.18
CA PRO A 19 13.78 -13.08 11.11
C PRO A 19 12.36 -13.31 11.68
N VAL A 20 11.36 -12.86 10.95
CA VAL A 20 9.94 -13.11 11.27
C VAL A 20 9.51 -14.40 10.59
N TYR A 21 8.95 -15.30 11.37
CA TYR A 21 8.34 -16.53 10.88
C TYR A 21 6.82 -16.41 10.98
N ASP A 22 6.16 -16.69 9.88
CA ASP A 22 4.72 -16.72 9.76
C ASP A 22 4.30 -18.03 9.10
N GLU A 23 3.49 -18.84 9.80
CA GLU A 23 3.07 -20.17 9.33
C GLU A 23 2.30 -20.12 8.00
N GLU A 24 1.57 -19.03 7.76
CA GLU A 24 0.87 -18.79 6.50
C GLU A 24 1.77 -18.21 5.39
N MET A 25 3.05 -17.98 5.68
CA MET A 25 4.04 -17.40 4.76
C MET A 25 3.61 -16.05 4.15
N ARG A 26 2.84 -15.24 4.89
CA ARG A 26 2.38 -13.91 4.44
C ARG A 26 3.52 -12.92 4.31
N THR A 27 4.67 -13.22 4.87
CA THR A 27 5.89 -12.43 4.84
C THR A 27 7.10 -13.29 4.53
N PHE A 28 8.20 -12.66 4.18
CA PHE A 28 9.50 -13.30 3.99
C PHE A 28 10.62 -12.38 4.49
N ASN A 29 11.83 -12.89 4.61
CA ASN A 29 12.95 -12.17 5.20
C ASN A 29 14.08 -11.95 4.21
N TRP A 30 14.62 -10.74 4.19
CA TRP A 30 15.88 -10.41 3.52
C TRP A 30 16.98 -10.21 4.57
N ALA A 31 18.22 -10.53 4.21
CA ALA A 31 19.35 -10.03 4.95
C ALA A 31 19.41 -8.50 4.82
N HIS A 32 19.56 -7.80 5.95
CA HIS A 32 19.70 -6.35 5.93
C HIS A 32 21.12 -5.96 5.53
N ILE A 33 21.29 -4.75 4.98
CA ILE A 33 22.62 -4.22 4.65
C ILE A 33 23.53 -4.06 5.89
N LEU A 34 22.93 -3.82 7.05
CA LEU A 34 23.64 -3.80 8.32
C LEU A 34 23.82 -5.24 8.84
N PRO A 35 25.04 -5.69 9.15
CA PRO A 35 25.29 -7.01 9.72
C PRO A 35 24.48 -7.24 11.01
N GLY A 36 23.93 -8.44 11.17
CA GLY A 36 23.12 -8.82 12.34
C GLY A 36 21.71 -8.27 12.37
N TYR A 37 21.23 -7.75 11.23
CA TYR A 37 19.86 -7.35 11.04
C TYR A 37 19.19 -8.07 9.86
N TYR A 38 17.88 -8.11 9.91
CA TYR A 38 16.98 -8.64 8.88
C TYR A 38 15.99 -7.56 8.44
N ALA A 39 15.43 -7.74 7.26
CA ALA A 39 14.34 -6.94 6.74
C ALA A 39 13.14 -7.86 6.45
N PRO A 40 12.31 -8.17 7.45
CA PRO A 40 11.03 -8.80 7.21
C PRO A 40 10.21 -7.95 6.24
N THR A 41 9.69 -8.58 5.20
CA THR A 41 9.07 -7.91 4.06
C THR A 41 7.83 -8.67 3.62
N GLY A 42 6.80 -7.96 3.21
CA GLY A 42 5.70 -8.52 2.42
C GLY A 42 5.41 -7.61 1.24
N THR A 43 4.91 -8.18 0.16
CA THR A 43 4.73 -7.50 -1.12
C THR A 43 3.28 -7.53 -1.58
N MET A 44 2.95 -6.68 -2.53
CA MET A 44 1.67 -6.63 -3.22
C MET A 44 1.91 -6.38 -4.71
N GLN A 45 1.33 -7.20 -5.59
CA GLN A 45 1.61 -7.14 -7.04
C GLN A 45 0.95 -5.93 -7.72
N ALA A 46 -0.27 -5.57 -7.37
CA ALA A 46 -1.05 -4.55 -8.04
C ALA A 46 -1.54 -3.46 -7.08
N ALA A 47 -0.63 -2.60 -6.59
CA ALA A 47 -0.97 -1.43 -5.79
C ALA A 47 -1.34 -0.23 -6.69
N GLY A 48 -0.37 0.56 -7.13
CA GLY A 48 -0.61 1.67 -8.05
C GLY A 48 -1.18 1.23 -9.39
N ASN A 49 -0.87 0.00 -9.82
CA ASN A 49 -1.50 -0.57 -11.01
C ASN A 49 -3.02 -0.70 -10.86
N SER A 50 -3.55 -0.97 -9.66
CA SER A 50 -5.01 -0.99 -9.43
C SER A 50 -5.63 0.38 -9.65
N LEU A 51 -5.04 1.45 -9.10
CA LEU A 51 -5.53 2.81 -9.34
C LEU A 51 -5.30 3.27 -10.79
N SER A 52 -4.20 2.86 -11.43
CA SER A 52 -3.97 3.14 -12.85
C SER A 52 -5.02 2.46 -13.73
N PHE A 53 -5.34 1.21 -13.45
CA PHE A 53 -6.42 0.49 -14.13
C PHE A 53 -7.76 1.22 -13.97
N MET A 54 -8.13 1.61 -12.74
CA MET A 54 -9.36 2.38 -12.50
C MET A 54 -9.35 3.72 -13.24
N LYS A 55 -8.23 4.44 -13.22
CA LYS A 55 -8.04 5.69 -13.98
C LYS A 55 -8.34 5.48 -15.46
N ASP A 56 -7.77 4.43 -16.07
CA ASP A 56 -7.86 4.22 -17.51
C ASP A 56 -9.28 3.84 -17.98
N ILE A 57 -10.06 3.16 -17.12
CA ILE A 57 -11.43 2.74 -17.46
C ILE A 57 -12.51 3.72 -16.99
N LEU A 58 -12.30 4.43 -15.88
CA LEU A 58 -13.35 5.25 -15.25
C LEU A 58 -13.13 6.77 -15.34
N CYS A 59 -11.90 7.24 -15.62
CA CYS A 59 -11.54 8.64 -15.43
C CYS A 59 -11.04 9.33 -16.70
N LYS A 60 -11.59 9.00 -17.87
CA LYS A 60 -11.19 9.61 -19.16
C LYS A 60 -11.39 11.11 -19.18
N ASP A 61 -12.47 11.60 -18.58
CA ASP A 61 -12.78 13.02 -18.37
C ASP A 61 -11.76 13.71 -17.47
N LEU A 62 -11.35 13.06 -16.37
CA LEU A 62 -10.32 13.58 -15.47
C LEU A 62 -8.94 13.62 -16.12
N ILE A 63 -8.63 12.65 -16.99
CA ILE A 63 -7.39 12.65 -17.77
C ILE A 63 -7.33 13.89 -18.66
N GLU A 64 -8.43 14.19 -19.36
CA GLU A 64 -8.50 15.37 -20.23
C GLU A 64 -8.47 16.68 -19.42
N ALA A 65 -9.23 16.77 -18.32
CA ALA A 65 -9.21 17.92 -17.44
C ALA A 65 -7.81 18.17 -16.85
N ALA A 66 -7.13 17.13 -16.39
CA ALA A 66 -5.75 17.23 -15.87
C ALA A 66 -4.78 17.76 -16.91
N ARG A 67 -4.92 17.31 -18.17
CA ARG A 67 -4.10 17.79 -19.30
C ARG A 67 -4.33 19.27 -19.56
N GLN A 68 -5.58 19.73 -19.57
CA GLN A 68 -5.93 21.13 -19.78
C GLN A 68 -5.44 22.05 -18.67
N GLU A 69 -5.49 21.55 -17.41
CA GLU A 69 -5.06 22.31 -16.22
C GLU A 69 -3.55 22.21 -15.93
N GLY A 70 -2.79 21.39 -16.67
CA GLY A 70 -1.38 21.13 -16.40
C GLY A 70 -1.13 20.46 -15.03
N LYS A 71 -2.10 19.67 -14.55
CA LYS A 71 -2.05 18.97 -13.25
C LYS A 71 -1.87 17.47 -13.43
N SER A 72 -1.45 16.79 -12.37
CA SER A 72 -1.48 15.33 -12.34
C SER A 72 -2.93 14.83 -12.23
N VAL A 73 -3.31 13.87 -13.06
CA VAL A 73 -4.64 13.22 -12.97
C VAL A 73 -4.86 12.56 -11.61
N TYR A 74 -3.80 12.09 -10.95
CA TYR A 74 -3.91 11.50 -9.61
C TYR A 74 -4.30 12.49 -8.52
N GLN A 75 -4.04 13.80 -8.71
CA GLN A 75 -4.56 14.83 -7.81
C GLN A 75 -6.08 15.00 -7.95
N LEU A 76 -6.63 14.83 -9.16
CA LEU A 76 -8.07 14.86 -9.39
C LEU A 76 -8.73 13.57 -8.86
N ILE A 77 -8.09 12.42 -9.06
CA ILE A 77 -8.55 11.15 -8.51
C ILE A 77 -8.56 11.17 -6.98
N ASP A 78 -7.54 11.75 -6.34
CA ASP A 78 -7.47 11.88 -4.87
C ASP A 78 -8.69 12.68 -4.34
N ARG A 79 -9.10 13.75 -5.06
CA ARG A 79 -10.31 14.51 -4.74
C ARG A 79 -11.60 13.71 -4.97
N GLU A 80 -11.66 12.92 -6.04
CA GLU A 80 -12.80 12.03 -6.29
C GLU A 80 -12.97 11.01 -5.15
N ILE A 81 -11.89 10.39 -4.72
CA ILE A 81 -11.90 9.44 -3.59
C ILE A 81 -12.43 10.12 -2.32
N GLU A 82 -12.12 11.39 -2.10
CA GLU A 82 -12.55 12.17 -0.94
C GLU A 82 -14.07 12.37 -0.90
N ASN A 83 -14.77 12.39 -2.06
CA ASN A 83 -16.21 12.53 -2.14
C ASN A 83 -16.98 11.28 -1.69
N SER A 84 -16.32 10.13 -1.59
CA SER A 84 -16.94 8.89 -1.09
C SER A 84 -16.71 8.74 0.42
N PRO A 85 -17.69 8.24 1.17
CA PRO A 85 -17.53 7.99 2.60
C PRO A 85 -16.54 6.85 2.86
N VAL A 86 -16.01 6.81 4.09
CA VAL A 86 -15.19 5.68 4.60
C VAL A 86 -15.94 4.37 4.42
N GLY A 87 -15.27 3.37 3.83
CA GLY A 87 -15.86 2.09 3.50
C GLY A 87 -16.67 2.08 2.19
N ALA A 88 -16.58 3.13 1.35
CA ALA A 88 -17.15 3.17 0.00
C ALA A 88 -18.60 2.63 -0.07
N LYS A 89 -19.47 2.99 0.88
CA LYS A 89 -20.87 2.52 1.01
C LYS A 89 -21.04 0.99 1.05
N GLY A 90 -20.05 0.26 1.56
CA GLY A 90 -20.09 -1.21 1.62
C GLY A 90 -19.44 -1.92 0.43
N LEU A 91 -18.81 -1.18 -0.48
CA LEU A 91 -18.13 -1.75 -1.63
C LEU A 91 -16.71 -2.18 -1.27
N ILE A 92 -16.36 -3.41 -1.58
CA ILE A 92 -15.02 -3.98 -1.38
C ILE A 92 -14.37 -4.23 -2.74
N PHE A 93 -13.10 -3.88 -2.87
CA PHE A 93 -12.29 -4.24 -4.01
C PHE A 93 -11.15 -5.18 -3.60
N LEU A 94 -11.06 -6.33 -4.24
CA LEU A 94 -9.93 -7.25 -4.14
C LEU A 94 -8.90 -6.90 -5.22
N PRO A 95 -7.69 -6.43 -4.86
CA PRO A 95 -6.75 -5.82 -5.81
C PRO A 95 -5.87 -6.83 -6.59
N TYR A 96 -6.33 -8.04 -6.79
CA TYR A 96 -5.51 -9.14 -7.35
C TYR A 96 -5.49 -9.17 -8.88
N LEU A 97 -5.37 -8.00 -9.54
CA LEU A 97 -5.40 -7.86 -11.00
C LEU A 97 -4.27 -8.61 -11.73
N LEU A 98 -3.17 -8.89 -11.04
CA LEU A 98 -1.98 -9.58 -11.58
C LEU A 98 -1.71 -10.92 -10.85
N GLY A 99 -2.74 -11.50 -10.24
CA GLY A 99 -2.51 -12.51 -9.22
C GLY A 99 -1.86 -11.90 -7.97
N GLU A 100 -1.45 -12.71 -7.02
CA GLU A 100 -0.76 -12.20 -5.83
C GLU A 100 0.38 -13.13 -5.39
N ARG A 101 1.44 -12.51 -4.89
CA ARG A 101 2.53 -13.15 -4.13
C ARG A 101 2.17 -13.14 -2.64
N SER A 102 3.06 -12.71 -1.79
CA SER A 102 2.75 -12.35 -0.42
C SER A 102 1.61 -11.29 -0.41
N PRO A 103 0.59 -11.37 0.43
CA PRO A 103 0.39 -12.39 1.49
C PRO A 103 -0.39 -13.66 1.05
N ARG A 104 -0.78 -13.79 -0.20
CA ARG A 104 -1.72 -14.83 -0.66
C ARG A 104 -1.06 -16.02 -1.38
N TRP A 105 0.08 -15.81 -2.05
CA TRP A 105 0.77 -16.80 -2.89
C TRP A 105 -0.18 -17.50 -3.88
N ASP A 106 -1.02 -16.71 -4.52
CA ASP A 106 -2.08 -17.17 -5.43
C ASP A 106 -1.96 -16.48 -6.80
N PRO A 107 -1.25 -17.09 -7.76
CA PRO A 107 -1.11 -16.52 -9.11
C PRO A 107 -2.43 -16.51 -9.88
N ASP A 108 -3.39 -17.32 -9.47
CA ASP A 108 -4.70 -17.42 -10.10
C ASP A 108 -5.71 -16.40 -9.57
N ALA A 109 -5.40 -15.71 -8.46
CA ALA A 109 -6.26 -14.67 -7.93
C ALA A 109 -6.55 -13.59 -8.96
N ARG A 110 -7.77 -13.05 -8.93
CA ARG A 110 -8.24 -12.00 -9.85
C ARG A 110 -8.84 -10.83 -9.08
N GLY A 111 -8.76 -9.64 -9.66
CA GLY A 111 -9.46 -8.46 -9.15
C GLY A 111 -10.97 -8.67 -9.14
N ALA A 112 -11.64 -8.18 -8.09
CA ALA A 112 -13.09 -8.26 -7.98
C ALA A 112 -13.65 -7.10 -7.18
N PHE A 113 -14.80 -6.56 -7.63
CA PHE A 113 -15.66 -5.71 -6.82
C PHE A 113 -16.78 -6.56 -6.21
N ILE A 114 -17.02 -6.40 -4.91
CA ILE A 114 -18.02 -7.15 -4.15
C ILE A 114 -18.90 -6.17 -3.40
N GLY A 115 -20.22 -6.38 -3.46
CA GLY A 115 -21.19 -5.51 -2.80
C GLY A 115 -21.66 -4.33 -3.64
N LEU A 116 -21.53 -4.37 -4.99
CA LEU A 116 -22.06 -3.33 -5.87
C LEU A 116 -23.57 -3.17 -5.70
N LYS A 117 -24.01 -1.91 -5.63
CA LYS A 117 -25.42 -1.48 -5.59
C LYS A 117 -25.64 -0.39 -6.63
N MET A 118 -26.91 -0.14 -6.98
CA MET A 118 -27.29 0.89 -7.94
C MET A 118 -26.92 2.33 -7.53
N GLU A 119 -26.70 2.55 -6.25
CA GLU A 119 -26.33 3.86 -5.67
C GLU A 119 -24.83 4.18 -5.70
N HIS A 120 -24.00 3.21 -6.11
CA HIS A 120 -22.55 3.44 -6.18
C HIS A 120 -22.19 4.29 -7.40
N GLU A 121 -21.30 5.24 -7.15
CA GLU A 121 -20.76 6.16 -8.14
C GLU A 121 -19.26 5.91 -8.36
N ARG A 122 -18.67 6.60 -9.33
CA ARG A 122 -17.24 6.50 -9.64
C ARG A 122 -16.34 6.72 -8.41
N CYS A 123 -16.67 7.71 -7.59
CA CYS A 123 -15.92 8.00 -6.37
C CYS A 123 -15.87 6.80 -5.41
N ASP A 124 -16.96 6.03 -5.32
CA ASP A 124 -17.04 4.85 -4.46
C ASP A 124 -16.13 3.71 -5.00
N LEU A 125 -16.12 3.51 -6.32
CA LEU A 125 -15.23 2.51 -6.93
C LEU A 125 -13.74 2.87 -6.75
N LEU A 126 -13.40 4.15 -6.92
CA LEU A 126 -12.03 4.63 -6.72
C LEU A 126 -11.61 4.51 -5.24
N ARG A 127 -12.52 4.84 -4.33
CA ARG A 127 -12.29 4.68 -2.90
C ARG A 127 -12.13 3.23 -2.51
N ALA A 128 -13.02 2.35 -2.95
CA ALA A 128 -12.91 0.91 -2.70
C ALA A 128 -11.58 0.35 -3.21
N ALA A 129 -11.09 0.83 -4.37
CA ALA A 129 -9.78 0.42 -4.89
C ALA A 129 -8.64 0.87 -3.97
N ALA A 130 -8.65 2.11 -3.47
CA ALA A 130 -7.66 2.61 -2.53
C ALA A 130 -7.71 1.86 -1.18
N GLU A 131 -8.90 1.59 -0.67
CA GLU A 131 -9.13 0.84 0.56
C GLU A 131 -8.70 -0.63 0.41
N GLY A 132 -8.97 -1.26 -0.73
CA GLY A 132 -8.52 -2.62 -1.04
C GLY A 132 -7.00 -2.77 -1.05
N ILE A 133 -6.27 -1.77 -1.58
CA ILE A 133 -4.80 -1.71 -1.50
C ILE A 133 -4.35 -1.68 -0.03
N ALA A 134 -4.94 -0.81 0.78
CA ALA A 134 -4.60 -0.68 2.20
C ALA A 134 -4.93 -1.95 2.99
N MET A 135 -6.08 -2.59 2.72
CA MET A 135 -6.49 -3.86 3.34
C MET A 135 -5.52 -5.01 3.02
N ASN A 136 -5.02 -5.09 1.77
CA ASN A 136 -4.04 -6.11 1.42
C ASN A 136 -2.69 -5.89 2.12
N LEU A 137 -2.25 -4.63 2.27
CA LEU A 137 -1.04 -4.29 3.03
C LEU A 137 -1.21 -4.54 4.53
N GLU A 138 -2.43 -4.40 5.05
CA GLU A 138 -2.73 -4.66 6.46
C GLU A 138 -2.53 -6.14 6.83
N ILE A 139 -2.84 -7.08 5.93
CA ILE A 139 -2.61 -8.51 6.17
C ILE A 139 -1.12 -8.78 6.44
N ILE A 140 -0.23 -8.08 5.75
CA ILE A 140 1.22 -8.17 5.96
C ILE A 140 1.59 -7.47 7.27
N PHE A 141 1.08 -6.26 7.47
CA PHE A 141 1.42 -5.43 8.61
C PHE A 141 0.98 -6.06 9.94
N SER A 142 -0.16 -6.73 9.97
CA SER A 142 -0.64 -7.45 11.16
C SER A 142 0.34 -8.54 11.63
N VAL A 143 1.04 -9.21 10.69
CA VAL A 143 2.11 -10.16 11.05
C VAL A 143 3.24 -9.43 11.77
N PHE A 144 3.68 -8.28 11.24
CA PHE A 144 4.76 -7.51 11.85
C PHE A 144 4.40 -7.00 13.25
N CYS A 145 3.16 -6.56 13.45
CA CYS A 145 2.66 -6.11 14.77
C CYS A 145 2.65 -7.22 15.82
N GLY A 146 2.56 -8.49 15.40
CA GLY A 146 2.73 -9.64 16.29
C GLY A 146 4.17 -9.87 16.77
N HIS A 147 5.16 -9.26 16.11
CA HIS A 147 6.59 -9.42 16.41
C HIS A 147 7.29 -8.14 16.89
N ALA A 148 6.73 -6.98 16.59
CA ALA A 148 7.33 -5.69 16.95
C ALA A 148 6.26 -4.62 17.17
N GLN A 149 6.53 -3.69 18.08
CA GLN A 149 5.73 -2.47 18.20
C GLN A 149 6.13 -1.52 17.06
N ILE A 150 5.19 -1.21 16.17
CA ILE A 150 5.38 -0.33 15.03
C ILE A 150 4.35 0.80 15.09
N ASP A 151 4.76 1.94 15.61
CA ASP A 151 3.88 3.10 15.82
C ASP A 151 3.80 4.00 14.57
N ALA A 152 4.76 3.87 13.66
CA ALA A 152 4.85 4.72 12.47
C ALA A 152 5.50 4.02 11.27
N ILE A 153 4.97 4.32 10.07
CA ILE A 153 5.49 3.86 8.79
C ILE A 153 5.89 5.07 7.95
N ARG A 154 7.07 5.02 7.32
CA ARG A 154 7.51 6.03 6.36
C ARG A 154 7.18 5.59 4.96
N LEU A 155 6.46 6.44 4.21
CA LEU A 155 6.08 6.15 2.83
C LEU A 155 7.08 6.71 1.83
N ILE A 156 7.35 5.94 0.80
CA ILE A 156 8.06 6.31 -0.42
C ILE A 156 7.28 5.80 -1.64
N GLY A 157 7.59 6.31 -2.82
CA GLY A 157 6.92 5.95 -4.07
C GLY A 157 5.77 6.90 -4.45
N GLY A 158 5.33 6.81 -5.70
CA GLY A 158 4.42 7.79 -6.32
C GLY A 158 3.04 7.90 -5.67
N LEU A 159 2.45 6.79 -5.22
CA LEU A 159 1.15 6.81 -4.54
C LEU A 159 1.18 7.54 -3.19
N ALA A 160 2.35 7.64 -2.55
CA ALA A 160 2.50 8.38 -1.31
C ALA A 160 2.24 9.90 -1.46
N LYS A 161 2.15 10.41 -2.70
CA LYS A 161 1.76 11.80 -3.00
C LYS A 161 0.29 12.08 -2.65
N GLY A 162 -0.60 11.09 -2.79
CA GLY A 162 -2.03 11.22 -2.52
C GLY A 162 -2.31 11.39 -1.02
N ARG A 163 -2.97 12.50 -0.65
CA ARG A 163 -3.32 12.80 0.74
C ARG A 163 -4.34 11.79 1.29
N VAL A 164 -5.37 11.50 0.49
CA VAL A 164 -6.43 10.58 0.88
C VAL A 164 -5.90 9.15 1.02
N ILE A 165 -5.00 8.73 0.13
CA ILE A 165 -4.33 7.42 0.23
C ILE A 165 -3.56 7.29 1.54
N ARG A 166 -2.82 8.34 1.94
CA ARG A 166 -2.09 8.33 3.22
C ARG A 166 -3.02 8.24 4.42
N GLN A 167 -4.16 8.94 4.37
CA GLN A 167 -5.16 8.87 5.43
C GLN A 167 -5.80 7.48 5.51
N ILE A 168 -6.20 6.89 4.37
CA ILE A 168 -6.73 5.51 4.33
C ILE A 168 -5.73 4.52 4.93
N LEU A 169 -4.44 4.66 4.58
CA LEU A 169 -3.40 3.80 5.16
C LEU A 169 -3.26 4.00 6.68
N ALA A 170 -3.29 5.24 7.16
CA ALA A 170 -3.22 5.52 8.60
C ALA A 170 -4.40 4.86 9.34
N ASP A 171 -5.60 4.99 8.78
CA ASP A 171 -6.83 4.47 9.38
C ASP A 171 -6.88 2.93 9.36
N VAL A 172 -6.47 2.31 8.25
CA VAL A 172 -6.49 0.85 8.06
C VAL A 172 -5.38 0.17 8.85
N LEU A 173 -4.17 0.74 8.86
CA LEU A 173 -3.01 0.18 9.57
C LEU A 173 -2.96 0.60 11.05
N GLU A 174 -3.83 1.51 11.47
CA GLU A 174 -3.95 2.00 12.84
C GLU A 174 -2.64 2.60 13.39
N CYS A 175 -1.82 3.20 12.54
CA CYS A 175 -0.53 3.79 12.91
C CYS A 175 -0.26 5.11 12.17
N GLU A 176 0.73 5.85 12.66
CA GLU A 176 1.19 7.08 12.00
C GLU A 176 1.76 6.78 10.62
N ILE A 177 1.31 7.51 9.60
CA ILE A 177 1.83 7.43 8.24
C ILE A 177 2.56 8.72 7.89
N GLY A 178 3.87 8.62 7.71
CA GLY A 178 4.74 9.75 7.41
C GLY A 178 5.15 9.79 5.95
N LYS A 179 4.89 10.92 5.28
CA LYS A 179 5.41 11.22 3.94
C LYS A 179 6.79 11.86 4.06
N CYS A 180 7.77 11.29 3.37
CA CYS A 180 9.10 11.87 3.26
C CYS A 180 9.22 12.75 2.00
N ASN A 181 10.23 13.63 1.99
CA ASN A 181 10.71 14.22 0.74
C ASN A 181 11.32 13.14 -0.18
N TYR A 182 11.55 13.48 -1.45
CA TYR A 182 12.18 12.57 -2.43
C TYR A 182 11.51 11.20 -2.53
N LEU A 183 10.19 11.18 -2.69
CA LEU A 183 9.39 9.96 -2.71
C LEU A 183 9.79 8.97 -3.81
N GLU A 184 10.18 9.48 -4.98
CA GLU A 184 10.54 8.68 -6.15
C GLU A 184 12.04 8.36 -6.18
N GLU A 185 12.86 9.21 -5.59
CA GLU A 185 14.32 9.11 -5.55
C GLU A 185 14.84 8.34 -4.33
N ALA A 186 13.98 8.00 -3.37
CA ALA A 186 14.39 7.41 -2.09
C ALA A 186 15.24 6.15 -2.23
N THR A 187 14.94 5.30 -3.22
CA THR A 187 15.73 4.10 -3.50
C THR A 187 17.13 4.43 -4.05
N SER A 188 17.23 5.41 -4.94
CA SER A 188 18.51 5.88 -5.49
C SER A 188 19.35 6.56 -4.42
N ILE A 189 18.74 7.34 -3.53
CA ILE A 189 19.41 7.95 -2.38
C ILE A 189 19.95 6.84 -1.45
N GLY A 190 19.17 5.80 -1.17
CA GLY A 190 19.60 4.67 -0.38
C GLY A 190 20.81 3.96 -0.98
N ALA A 191 20.80 3.73 -2.29
CA ALA A 191 21.92 3.14 -3.01
C ALA A 191 23.17 4.04 -2.96
N ALA A 192 23.00 5.36 -3.15
CA ALA A 192 24.10 6.33 -3.07
C ALA A 192 24.71 6.41 -1.67
N VAL A 193 23.89 6.41 -0.61
CA VAL A 193 24.36 6.35 0.78
C VAL A 193 25.14 5.06 1.04
N THR A 194 24.62 3.93 0.54
CA THR A 194 25.30 2.63 0.66
C THR A 194 26.67 2.65 0.00
N ALA A 195 26.76 3.12 -1.22
CA ALA A 195 28.03 3.26 -1.93
C ALA A 195 28.99 4.22 -1.21
N GLY A 196 28.46 5.38 -0.75
CA GLY A 196 29.22 6.37 -0.02
C GLY A 196 29.87 5.86 1.26
N VAL A 197 29.13 5.04 2.03
CA VAL A 197 29.68 4.36 3.21
C VAL A 197 30.72 3.31 2.80
N GLY A 198 30.44 2.53 1.75
CA GLY A 198 31.32 1.48 1.27
C GLY A 198 32.69 1.98 0.80
N VAL A 199 32.77 3.19 0.24
CA VAL A 199 34.03 3.82 -0.21
C VAL A 199 34.60 4.81 0.79
N GLY A 200 34.00 4.96 1.99
CA GLY A 200 34.46 5.88 3.03
C GLY A 200 34.18 7.35 2.78
N ALA A 201 33.34 7.69 1.79
CA ALA A 201 32.90 9.07 1.52
C ALA A 201 31.85 9.54 2.53
N LEU A 202 31.10 8.63 3.14
CA LEU A 202 30.18 8.88 4.23
C LEU A 202 30.62 8.08 5.45
N GLU A 203 30.51 8.68 6.63
CA GLU A 203 30.94 8.08 7.91
C GLU A 203 30.13 6.82 8.25
N ASP A 204 28.81 6.90 8.14
CA ASP A 204 27.89 5.80 8.42
C ASP A 204 26.53 5.97 7.69
N PHE A 205 25.66 4.98 7.80
CA PHE A 205 24.33 4.99 7.21
C PHE A 205 23.39 6.01 7.85
N GLY A 206 23.69 6.52 9.03
CA GLY A 206 22.92 7.57 9.71
C GLY A 206 22.93 8.89 8.94
N ARG A 207 23.92 9.08 8.05
CA ARG A 207 24.01 10.25 7.16
C ARG A 207 22.81 10.38 6.20
N VAL A 208 22.01 9.33 6.03
CA VAL A 208 20.74 9.40 5.29
C VAL A 208 19.79 10.48 5.83
N LYS A 209 19.89 10.81 7.12
CA LYS A 209 19.08 11.86 7.78
C LYS A 209 19.39 13.27 7.25
N ASP A 210 20.53 13.47 6.61
CA ASP A 210 20.89 14.75 6.01
C ASP A 210 20.11 14.99 4.71
N PHE A 211 19.61 13.94 4.10
CA PHE A 211 18.89 13.94 2.83
C PHE A 211 17.38 13.74 3.02
N ILE A 212 17.00 12.81 3.88
CA ILE A 212 15.60 12.40 4.04
C ILE A 212 14.97 13.09 5.26
N ARG A 213 13.88 13.81 5.01
CA ARG A 213 13.09 14.53 6.02
C ARG A 213 11.62 14.12 5.94
N LEU A 214 10.96 14.12 7.08
CA LEU A 214 9.51 13.98 7.17
C LEU A 214 8.87 15.34 6.82
N GLU A 215 7.94 15.34 5.86
CA GLU A 215 7.23 16.56 5.42
C GLU A 215 5.80 16.62 5.96
N GLU A 216 5.09 15.51 5.90
CA GLU A 216 3.69 15.42 6.28
C GLU A 216 3.44 14.15 7.07
N THR A 217 2.45 14.19 7.96
CA THR A 217 2.02 13.04 8.77
C THR A 217 0.50 12.93 8.71
N ALA A 218 -0.01 11.72 8.45
CA ALA A 218 -1.39 11.35 8.63
C ALA A 218 -1.52 10.53 9.93
N LEU A 219 -2.42 10.94 10.80
CA LEU A 219 -2.76 10.21 12.02
C LEU A 219 -4.06 9.44 11.83
N PRO A 220 -4.21 8.27 12.45
CA PRO A 220 -5.40 7.45 12.31
C PRO A 220 -6.63 8.11 12.94
N ASP A 221 -7.77 8.06 12.24
CA ASP A 221 -9.08 8.49 12.76
C ASP A 221 -9.81 7.31 13.41
N ILE A 222 -10.16 7.46 14.69
CA ILE A 222 -10.80 6.39 15.48
C ILE A 222 -12.14 5.94 14.87
N LYS A 223 -12.91 6.87 14.26
CA LYS A 223 -14.19 6.53 13.64
C LYS A 223 -13.98 5.70 12.37
N ALA A 224 -13.02 6.10 11.54
CA ALA A 224 -12.66 5.35 10.34
C ALA A 224 -12.12 3.96 10.68
N GLN A 225 -11.26 3.83 11.70
CA GLN A 225 -10.76 2.55 12.19
C GLN A 225 -11.88 1.57 12.53
N SER A 226 -12.94 2.04 13.21
CA SER A 226 -14.06 1.17 13.60
C SER A 226 -14.76 0.55 12.39
N VAL A 227 -14.88 1.31 11.30
CA VAL A 227 -15.42 0.82 10.02
C VAL A 227 -14.46 -0.19 9.41
N TYR A 228 -13.19 0.14 9.29
CA TYR A 228 -12.19 -0.70 8.64
C TYR A 228 -11.94 -2.03 9.36
N ARG A 229 -12.07 -2.09 10.69
CA ARG A 229 -11.98 -3.36 11.44
C ARG A 229 -13.01 -4.38 10.96
N SER A 230 -14.26 -3.95 10.74
CA SER A 230 -15.30 -4.83 10.18
C SER A 230 -14.99 -5.23 8.73
N TYR A 231 -14.41 -4.30 7.95
CA TYR A 231 -14.06 -4.54 6.56
C TYR A 231 -12.92 -5.56 6.39
N LYS A 232 -11.94 -5.58 7.28
CA LYS A 232 -10.83 -6.56 7.24
C LYS A 232 -11.33 -8.00 7.23
N GLU A 233 -12.31 -8.31 8.08
CA GLU A 233 -12.91 -9.65 8.15
C GLU A 233 -13.61 -10.01 6.84
N VAL A 234 -14.44 -9.10 6.31
CA VAL A 234 -15.17 -9.32 5.06
C VAL A 234 -14.22 -9.41 3.87
N PHE A 235 -13.17 -8.57 3.81
CA PHE A 235 -12.14 -8.60 2.78
C PHE A 235 -11.44 -9.97 2.72
N ASN A 236 -11.06 -10.51 3.87
CA ASN A 236 -10.45 -11.83 3.95
C ASN A 236 -11.43 -12.93 3.56
N ALA A 237 -12.65 -12.92 4.09
CA ALA A 237 -13.69 -13.89 3.75
C ALA A 237 -14.01 -13.90 2.25
N ALA A 238 -14.08 -12.72 1.63
CA ALA A 238 -14.32 -12.54 0.20
C ALA A 238 -13.24 -13.21 -0.67
N TYR A 239 -11.95 -13.02 -0.33
CA TYR A 239 -10.87 -13.71 -1.03
C TYR A 239 -11.02 -15.23 -0.96
N TYR A 240 -11.24 -15.78 0.23
CA TYR A 240 -11.37 -17.23 0.38
C TYR A 240 -12.61 -17.81 -0.32
N ALA A 241 -13.72 -17.07 -0.32
CA ALA A 241 -14.93 -17.45 -1.04
C ALA A 241 -14.73 -17.47 -2.56
N LEU A 242 -13.94 -16.55 -3.12
CA LEU A 242 -13.65 -16.48 -4.55
C LEU A 242 -12.51 -17.39 -5.01
N LYS A 243 -11.67 -17.88 -4.11
CA LYS A 243 -10.52 -18.73 -4.45
C LYS A 243 -10.85 -19.94 -5.32
N PRO A 244 -11.94 -20.69 -5.12
CA PRO A 244 -12.34 -21.75 -6.04
C PRO A 244 -12.70 -21.25 -7.44
N ILE A 245 -13.30 -20.05 -7.52
CA ILE A 245 -13.69 -19.41 -8.79
C ILE A 245 -12.43 -18.98 -9.57
N TYR A 246 -11.42 -18.41 -8.91
CA TYR A 246 -10.15 -18.07 -9.54
C TYR A 246 -9.49 -19.26 -10.23
N ARG A 247 -9.48 -20.43 -9.58
CA ARG A 247 -8.98 -21.69 -10.17
C ARG A 247 -9.75 -22.13 -11.41
N CYS A 248 -11.05 -21.86 -11.47
CA CYS A 248 -11.86 -22.14 -12.66
C CYS A 248 -11.51 -21.17 -13.79
N LEU A 249 -11.41 -19.86 -13.50
CA LEU A 249 -11.06 -18.83 -14.46
C LEU A 249 -9.65 -19.01 -15.04
N ALA A 250 -8.71 -19.52 -14.27
CA ALA A 250 -7.34 -19.78 -14.71
C ALA A 250 -7.23 -20.93 -15.74
N LYS A 251 -8.28 -21.74 -15.91
CA LYS A 251 -8.34 -22.85 -16.87
C LYS A 251 -9.07 -22.47 -18.17
N MET A 252 -9.66 -21.28 -18.23
CA MET A 252 -10.31 -20.71 -19.42
C MET A 252 -9.31 -19.97 -20.30
#